data_7e2aea968b3a231bd1c47b86a2b25e9c
#
_entry.id   7e2aea968b3a231bd1c47b86a2b25e9c
#
_cell.length_a   1.000
_cell.length_b   1.000
_cell.length_c   1.000
_cell.angle_alpha   90.00
_cell.angle_beta   90.00
_cell.angle_gamma   90.00
#
_symmetry.space_group_name_H-M   'P 1'
#
loop_
_entity.id
_entity.type
_entity.pdbx_description
1 polymer ?
#
loop_
_entity_poly.entity_id
_entity_poly.type
_entity_poly.pdbx_seq_one_letter_code
_entity_poly.pdbx_strand_id
1 'polypeptide(L)'
;MFLSSYYIVLIKEYIKGCILSPFLFNLCAEYILRSARLDEAQIGINIARRNINNLRYADDTTLMAESEEELKSLLMKMREESEKAGLKLNIQKTKLTASGPITSWQIDGETMETVTGFILGSSKITADGDYSHEIKRHLLFGRKALINLHSILKSRDITLLTKVRLVKATVFPVVMYRCESSTIKTAERRRIDAFELWCWRRLLRVSWTARSSNPSILKEISPEYSLNGLMLKLKLQYFGHLI
;
A
#
# COMPACT_ATOMS: atom_id res chain seq x y z
N MET A 1 -5.77 -21.33 -1.39
CA MET A 1 -5.95 -20.09 -2.15
C MET A 1 -4.56 -19.55 -2.43
N PHE A 2 -4.07 -19.71 -3.65
CA PHE A 2 -2.74 -19.26 -4.04
C PHE A 2 -2.86 -17.85 -4.58
N LEU A 3 -2.38 -16.85 -3.84
CA LEU A 3 -2.21 -15.50 -4.32
C LEU A 3 -0.80 -15.44 -4.91
N SER A 4 -0.69 -15.55 -6.22
CA SER A 4 0.58 -15.37 -6.90
C SER A 4 0.56 -14.03 -7.60
N SER A 5 1.50 -13.17 -7.28
CA SER A 5 1.55 -11.80 -7.74
C SER A 5 2.84 -11.53 -8.49
N TYR A 6 2.76 -11.00 -9.70
CA TYR A 6 3.88 -10.60 -10.52
C TYR A 6 3.90 -9.10 -10.69
N TYR A 7 5.07 -8.52 -10.64
CA TYR A 7 5.33 -7.15 -11.06
C TYR A 7 5.88 -7.15 -12.47
N ILE A 8 5.20 -6.43 -13.34
CA ILE A 8 5.74 -6.08 -14.64
C ILE A 8 6.01 -4.58 -14.62
N VAL A 9 7.28 -4.22 -14.61
CA VAL A 9 7.69 -2.84 -14.82
C VAL A 9 7.95 -2.69 -16.31
N LEU A 10 7.01 -2.09 -17.02
CA LEU A 10 7.15 -1.74 -18.43
C LEU A 10 8.02 -0.48 -18.50
N ILE A 11 9.34 -0.65 -18.66
CA ILE A 11 10.23 0.49 -18.88
C ILE A 11 10.49 0.59 -20.38
N LYS A 12 9.89 1.58 -21.03
CA LYS A 12 10.42 2.17 -22.24
C LYS A 12 10.68 3.64 -22.01
N GLU A 13 11.83 4.12 -22.49
CA GLU A 13 12.13 5.55 -22.51
C GLU A 13 11.18 6.27 -23.49
N TYR A 14 9.96 6.52 -23.04
CA TYR A 14 9.12 7.54 -23.66
C TYR A 14 9.49 8.90 -23.08
N ILE A 15 9.50 9.89 -23.97
CA ILE A 15 9.85 11.29 -23.75
C ILE A 15 9.56 11.74 -22.31
N LYS A 16 10.59 11.69 -21.47
CA LYS A 16 10.52 12.14 -20.08
C LYS A 16 10.17 13.62 -20.09
N GLY A 17 9.08 13.99 -19.42
CA GLY A 17 8.69 15.40 -19.26
C GLY A 17 7.59 15.90 -20.20
N CYS A 18 7.05 15.08 -21.11
CA CYS A 18 5.88 15.47 -21.87
C CYS A 18 4.60 15.29 -21.04
N ILE A 19 3.72 16.26 -21.04
CA ILE A 19 2.43 16.24 -20.33
C ILE A 19 1.50 15.10 -20.82
N LEU A 20 1.69 14.64 -22.06
CA LEU A 20 0.92 13.54 -22.65
C LEU A 20 1.46 12.16 -22.32
N SER A 21 2.69 12.05 -21.81
CA SER A 21 3.34 10.74 -21.54
C SER A 21 2.51 9.81 -20.63
N PRO A 22 1.88 10.27 -19.53
CA PRO A 22 1.05 9.41 -18.69
C PRO A 22 -0.19 8.87 -19.44
N PHE A 23 -0.82 9.69 -20.30
CA PHE A 23 -1.98 9.27 -21.07
C PHE A 23 -1.61 8.25 -22.14
N LEU A 24 -0.53 8.48 -22.86
CA LEU A 24 -0.04 7.54 -23.89
C LEU A 24 0.39 6.22 -23.28
N PHE A 25 1.04 6.27 -22.11
CA PHE A 25 1.40 5.07 -21.36
C PHE A 25 0.16 4.27 -20.96
N ASN A 26 -0.86 4.92 -20.38
CA ASN A 26 -2.10 4.26 -19.98
C ASN A 26 -2.83 3.63 -21.17
N LEU A 27 -2.88 4.33 -22.32
CA LEU A 27 -3.49 3.79 -23.54
C LEU A 27 -2.72 2.57 -24.07
N CYS A 28 -1.39 2.63 -24.06
CA CYS A 28 -0.55 1.52 -24.49
C CYS A 28 -0.71 0.30 -23.54
N ALA A 29 -0.70 0.52 -22.24
CA ALA A 29 -0.91 -0.54 -21.26
C ALA A 29 -2.30 -1.17 -21.40
N GLU A 30 -3.35 -0.36 -21.59
CA GLU A 30 -4.71 -0.84 -21.81
C GLU A 30 -4.82 -1.65 -23.12
N TYR A 31 -4.19 -1.19 -24.20
CA TYR A 31 -4.14 -1.90 -25.48
C TYR A 31 -3.51 -3.29 -25.31
N ILE A 32 -2.34 -3.38 -24.65
CA ILE A 32 -1.62 -4.65 -24.40
C ILE A 32 -2.51 -5.62 -23.65
N LEU A 33 -3.15 -5.16 -22.58
CA LEU A 33 -3.95 -6.03 -21.71
C LEU A 33 -5.23 -6.52 -22.38
N ARG A 34 -5.89 -5.68 -23.20
CA ARG A 34 -7.01 -6.10 -24.02
C ARG A 34 -6.59 -7.08 -25.11
N SER A 35 -5.46 -6.82 -25.78
CA SER A 35 -4.92 -7.73 -26.80
C SER A 35 -4.53 -9.09 -26.21
N ALA A 36 -4.01 -9.12 -24.98
CA ALA A 36 -3.74 -10.36 -24.24
C ALA A 36 -5.02 -11.09 -23.79
N ARG A 37 -6.23 -10.49 -24.00
CA ARG A 37 -7.53 -11.02 -23.59
C ARG A 37 -7.59 -11.49 -22.14
N LEU A 38 -6.92 -10.75 -21.27
CA LEU A 38 -6.91 -11.09 -19.85
C LEU A 38 -8.30 -10.98 -19.21
N ASP A 39 -9.12 -10.05 -19.70
CA ASP A 39 -10.49 -9.82 -19.20
C ASP A 39 -11.46 -10.96 -19.61
N GLU A 40 -11.19 -11.65 -20.73
CA GLU A 40 -11.98 -12.79 -21.21
C GLU A 40 -11.51 -14.12 -20.62
N ALA A 41 -10.34 -14.18 -20.02
CA ALA A 41 -9.80 -15.39 -19.42
C ALA A 41 -10.61 -15.75 -18.16
N GLN A 42 -11.12 -16.98 -18.10
CA GLN A 42 -11.73 -17.53 -16.88
C GLN A 42 -10.70 -17.83 -15.78
N ILE A 43 -9.45 -17.43 -16.03
CA ILE A 43 -8.29 -17.59 -15.16
C ILE A 43 -8.22 -16.39 -14.21
N GLY A 44 -7.96 -16.63 -12.93
CA GLY A 44 -7.85 -15.58 -11.94
C GLY A 44 -8.33 -16.04 -10.57
N ILE A 45 -8.49 -15.12 -9.65
CA ILE A 45 -9.00 -15.37 -8.30
C ILE A 45 -10.45 -14.92 -8.23
N ASN A 46 -11.34 -15.78 -7.74
CA ASN A 46 -12.74 -15.42 -7.57
C ASN A 46 -12.94 -14.63 -6.26
N ILE A 47 -13.25 -13.33 -6.39
CA ILE A 47 -13.56 -12.45 -5.25
C ILE A 47 -14.97 -11.89 -5.43
N ALA A 48 -15.88 -12.20 -4.50
CA ALA A 48 -17.26 -11.73 -4.51
C ALA A 48 -17.97 -11.99 -5.86
N ARG A 49 -17.82 -13.18 -6.41
CA ARG A 49 -18.36 -13.64 -7.72
C ARG A 49 -17.78 -12.91 -8.94
N ARG A 50 -16.68 -12.19 -8.76
CA ARG A 50 -15.93 -11.59 -9.87
C ARG A 50 -14.60 -12.29 -10.00
N ASN A 51 -14.24 -12.64 -11.21
CA ASN A 51 -12.92 -13.19 -11.49
C ASN A 51 -11.93 -12.02 -11.67
N ILE A 52 -10.89 -11.98 -10.83
CA ILE A 52 -9.86 -10.94 -10.86
C ILE A 52 -8.52 -11.63 -11.16
N ASN A 53 -7.94 -11.33 -12.30
CA ASN A 53 -6.67 -11.90 -12.74
C ASN A 53 -5.53 -10.87 -12.83
N ASN A 54 -5.85 -9.58 -12.73
CA ASN A 54 -4.84 -8.53 -12.70
C ASN A 54 -5.25 -7.35 -11.82
N LEU A 55 -4.25 -6.66 -11.26
CA LEU A 55 -4.39 -5.35 -10.62
C LEU A 55 -3.33 -4.42 -11.20
N ARG A 56 -3.70 -3.15 -11.41
CA ARG A 56 -2.84 -2.16 -12.05
C ARG A 56 -2.72 -0.90 -11.22
N TYR A 57 -1.51 -0.39 -11.13
CA TYR A 57 -1.24 0.91 -10.54
C TYR A 57 -0.08 1.57 -11.27
N ALA A 58 -0.37 2.55 -12.12
CA ALA A 58 0.60 3.18 -13.02
C ALA A 58 1.33 2.12 -13.88
N ASP A 59 2.64 2.01 -13.74
CA ASP A 59 3.49 1.03 -14.42
C ASP A 59 3.56 -0.34 -13.71
N ASP A 60 3.07 -0.41 -12.48
CA ASP A 60 3.02 -1.68 -11.72
C ASP A 60 1.79 -2.50 -12.15
N THR A 61 2.01 -3.71 -12.64
CA THR A 61 0.94 -4.67 -12.93
C THR A 61 1.15 -5.94 -12.11
N THR A 62 0.12 -6.40 -11.45
CA THR A 62 0.11 -7.66 -10.69
C THR A 62 -0.83 -8.63 -11.39
N LEU A 63 -0.34 -9.82 -11.74
CA LEU A 63 -1.15 -10.91 -12.25
C LEU A 63 -1.50 -11.86 -11.09
N MET A 64 -2.70 -12.43 -11.14
CA MET A 64 -3.22 -13.31 -10.09
C MET A 64 -3.88 -14.53 -10.71
N ALA A 65 -3.61 -15.71 -10.13
CA ALA A 65 -4.25 -16.95 -10.52
C ALA A 65 -4.35 -17.92 -9.33
N GLU A 66 -5.17 -18.94 -9.47
CA GLU A 66 -5.34 -19.99 -8.45
C GLU A 66 -4.29 -21.10 -8.59
N SER A 67 -3.69 -21.28 -9.78
CA SER A 67 -2.62 -22.25 -10.03
C SER A 67 -1.38 -21.64 -10.66
N GLU A 68 -0.26 -22.37 -10.58
CA GLU A 68 1.03 -21.98 -11.16
C GLU A 68 0.97 -21.95 -12.69
N GLU A 69 0.30 -22.96 -13.28
CA GLU A 69 0.16 -23.11 -14.73
C GLU A 69 -0.66 -21.97 -15.32
N GLU A 70 -1.77 -21.62 -14.66
CA GLU A 70 -2.61 -20.49 -15.07
C GLU A 70 -1.83 -19.18 -15.05
N LEU A 71 -1.05 -18.97 -14.01
CA LEU A 71 -0.27 -17.78 -13.85
C LEU A 71 0.83 -17.67 -14.89
N LYS A 72 1.51 -18.79 -15.23
CA LYS A 72 2.45 -18.87 -16.36
C LYS A 72 1.77 -18.51 -17.68
N SER A 73 0.57 -19.05 -17.92
CA SER A 73 -0.20 -18.76 -19.14
C SER A 73 -0.52 -17.27 -19.25
N LEU A 74 -0.99 -16.63 -18.16
CA LEU A 74 -1.27 -15.19 -18.14
C LEU A 74 -0.02 -14.37 -18.43
N LEU A 75 1.09 -14.71 -17.79
CA LEU A 75 2.36 -14.00 -17.94
C LEU A 75 2.89 -14.12 -19.38
N MET A 76 2.84 -15.29 -19.98
CA MET A 76 3.32 -15.50 -21.35
C MET A 76 2.48 -14.73 -22.37
N LYS A 77 1.15 -14.74 -22.24
CA LYS A 77 0.25 -13.94 -23.09
C LYS A 77 0.57 -12.44 -22.98
N MET A 78 0.68 -11.95 -21.76
CA MET A 78 0.99 -10.54 -21.52
C MET A 78 2.36 -10.16 -22.08
N ARG A 79 3.35 -11.02 -21.93
CA ARG A 79 4.69 -10.84 -22.49
C ARG A 79 4.65 -10.74 -24.01
N GLU A 80 4.00 -11.68 -24.67
CA GLU A 80 3.88 -11.72 -26.14
C GLU A 80 3.27 -10.41 -26.68
N GLU A 81 2.15 -9.96 -26.10
CA GLU A 81 1.51 -8.71 -26.52
C GLU A 81 2.34 -7.47 -26.18
N SER A 82 3.08 -7.49 -25.06
CA SER A 82 4.02 -6.42 -24.72
C SER A 82 5.17 -6.33 -25.73
N GLU A 83 5.74 -7.46 -26.14
CA GLU A 83 6.80 -7.51 -27.13
C GLU A 83 6.34 -7.02 -28.51
N LYS A 84 5.10 -7.33 -28.94
CA LYS A 84 4.48 -6.77 -30.17
C LYS A 84 4.36 -5.24 -30.11
N ALA A 85 4.09 -4.70 -28.91
CA ALA A 85 4.06 -3.25 -28.67
C ALA A 85 5.48 -2.65 -28.47
N GLY A 86 6.54 -3.45 -28.60
CA GLY A 86 7.92 -3.04 -28.42
C GLY A 86 8.33 -2.80 -26.96
N LEU A 87 7.57 -3.34 -26.00
CA LEU A 87 7.87 -3.31 -24.58
C LEU A 87 8.44 -4.65 -24.13
N LYS A 88 9.45 -4.64 -23.25
CA LYS A 88 10.04 -5.86 -22.74
C LYS A 88 9.73 -6.02 -21.25
N LEU A 89 9.43 -7.25 -20.85
CA LEU A 89 9.31 -7.63 -19.46
C LEU A 89 10.65 -7.46 -18.74
N ASN A 90 10.65 -6.78 -17.60
CA ASN A 90 11.85 -6.67 -16.77
C ASN A 90 11.86 -7.83 -15.75
N ILE A 91 12.52 -8.93 -16.09
CA ILE A 91 12.56 -10.14 -15.26
C ILE A 91 13.20 -9.87 -13.90
N GLN A 92 14.25 -9.05 -13.83
CA GLN A 92 14.94 -8.73 -12.57
C GLN A 92 14.06 -7.96 -11.57
N LYS A 93 13.08 -7.19 -12.07
CA LYS A 93 12.12 -6.47 -11.24
C LYS A 93 10.83 -7.25 -11.02
N THR A 94 10.60 -8.31 -11.81
CA THR A 94 9.42 -9.15 -11.67
C THR A 94 9.60 -10.08 -10.47
N LYS A 95 8.61 -10.12 -9.59
CA LYS A 95 8.65 -10.91 -8.36
C LYS A 95 7.49 -11.86 -8.29
N LEU A 96 7.75 -13.05 -7.77
CA LEU A 96 6.77 -14.10 -7.57
C LEU A 96 6.45 -14.24 -6.09
N THR A 97 5.16 -14.28 -5.74
CA THR A 97 4.73 -14.63 -4.39
C THR A 97 3.56 -15.62 -4.44
N ALA A 98 3.50 -16.56 -3.51
CA ALA A 98 2.36 -17.45 -3.35
C ALA A 98 2.13 -17.81 -1.89
N SER A 99 0.92 -18.26 -1.59
CA SER A 99 0.53 -18.74 -0.26
C SER A 99 1.02 -20.15 0.07
N GLY A 100 1.65 -20.85 -0.89
CA GLY A 100 2.18 -22.21 -0.76
C GLY A 100 3.62 -22.32 -1.25
N PRO A 101 4.19 -23.53 -1.18
CA PRO A 101 5.52 -23.78 -1.73
C PRO A 101 5.52 -23.55 -3.24
N ILE A 102 6.48 -22.79 -3.73
CA ILE A 102 6.67 -22.50 -5.15
C ILE A 102 7.95 -23.12 -5.61
N THR A 103 7.91 -23.75 -6.78
CA THR A 103 9.11 -24.14 -7.53
C THR A 103 9.77 -22.89 -8.12
N SER A 104 11.10 -22.90 -8.25
CA SER A 104 11.80 -21.79 -8.90
C SER A 104 11.36 -21.68 -10.36
N TRP A 105 10.95 -20.46 -10.76
CA TRP A 105 10.57 -20.23 -12.14
C TRP A 105 11.71 -19.61 -12.92
N GLN A 106 11.83 -20.07 -14.17
CA GLN A 106 12.76 -19.49 -15.13
C GLN A 106 12.00 -18.97 -16.35
N ILE A 107 12.37 -17.77 -16.78
CA ILE A 107 11.93 -17.16 -18.01
C ILE A 107 13.18 -16.77 -18.79
N ASP A 108 13.32 -17.27 -20.01
CA ASP A 108 14.50 -17.05 -20.87
C ASP A 108 15.84 -17.41 -20.20
N GLY A 109 15.85 -18.42 -19.33
CA GLY A 109 17.05 -18.82 -18.58
C GLY A 109 17.35 -17.98 -17.35
N GLU A 110 16.62 -16.91 -17.09
CA GLU A 110 16.72 -16.12 -15.86
C GLU A 110 15.73 -16.63 -14.80
N THR A 111 16.23 -16.82 -13.57
CA THR A 111 15.39 -17.27 -12.44
C THR A 111 14.67 -16.08 -11.83
N MET A 112 13.35 -16.19 -11.67
CA MET A 112 12.54 -15.17 -11.01
C MET A 112 12.73 -15.21 -9.49
N GLU A 113 12.82 -14.03 -8.88
CA GLU A 113 12.90 -13.90 -7.43
C GLU A 113 11.56 -14.25 -6.77
N THR A 114 11.56 -15.25 -5.89
CA THR A 114 10.43 -15.58 -5.04
C THR A 114 10.50 -14.77 -3.75
N VAL A 115 9.43 -14.05 -3.42
CA VAL A 115 9.37 -13.18 -2.25
C VAL A 115 8.14 -13.48 -1.38
N THR A 116 8.24 -13.24 -0.08
CA THR A 116 7.13 -13.40 0.88
C THR A 116 6.15 -12.23 0.86
N GLY A 117 6.47 -11.17 0.14
CA GLY A 117 5.61 -10.00 -0.01
C GLY A 117 6.25 -8.94 -0.87
N PHE A 118 5.44 -8.03 -1.36
CA PHE A 118 5.82 -7.01 -2.33
C PHE A 118 5.11 -5.68 -2.07
N ILE A 119 5.51 -4.62 -2.75
CA ILE A 119 4.88 -3.30 -2.66
C ILE A 119 4.12 -3.03 -3.96
N LEU A 120 2.81 -2.81 -3.86
CA LEU A 120 1.96 -2.37 -4.97
C LEU A 120 1.34 -1.01 -4.61
N GLY A 121 1.58 -0.02 -5.45
CA GLY A 121 1.02 1.32 -5.23
C GLY A 121 1.32 1.88 -3.83
N SER A 122 2.53 1.67 -3.31
CA SER A 122 3.02 2.06 -1.97
C SER A 122 2.49 1.23 -0.78
N SER A 123 1.65 0.21 -0.99
CA SER A 123 1.21 -0.72 0.08
C SER A 123 1.97 -2.04 0.02
N LYS A 124 2.39 -2.54 1.18
CA LYS A 124 3.03 -3.85 1.28
C LYS A 124 1.95 -4.93 1.32
N ILE A 125 1.97 -5.81 0.32
CA ILE A 125 1.13 -6.99 0.22
C ILE A 125 1.99 -8.20 0.60
N THR A 126 1.48 -9.06 1.47
CA THR A 126 2.16 -10.28 1.92
C THR A 126 1.35 -11.51 1.53
N ALA A 127 2.02 -12.62 1.29
CA ALA A 127 1.40 -13.89 0.89
C ALA A 127 0.37 -14.42 1.92
N ASP A 128 0.56 -14.11 3.20
CA ASP A 128 -0.35 -14.47 4.30
C ASP A 128 -1.53 -13.51 4.48
N GLY A 129 -1.56 -12.40 3.72
CA GLY A 129 -2.58 -11.36 3.84
C GLY A 129 -2.53 -10.59 5.16
N ASP A 130 -1.45 -10.69 5.94
CA ASP A 130 -1.33 -9.98 7.22
C ASP A 130 -0.96 -8.51 7.03
N TYR A 131 -1.91 -7.63 7.31
CA TYR A 131 -1.74 -6.18 7.22
C TYR A 131 -0.91 -5.57 8.38
N SER A 132 -0.54 -6.35 9.39
CA SER A 132 0.22 -5.87 10.57
C SER A 132 1.57 -5.25 10.21
N HIS A 133 2.22 -5.77 9.16
CA HIS A 133 3.48 -5.25 8.66
C HIS A 133 3.33 -3.84 8.10
N GLU A 134 2.24 -3.61 7.37
CA GLU A 134 1.95 -2.31 6.79
C GLU A 134 1.62 -1.27 7.86
N ILE A 135 0.82 -1.63 8.86
CA ILE A 135 0.54 -0.75 10.01
C ILE A 135 1.83 -0.36 10.71
N LYS A 136 2.72 -1.30 11.00
CA LYS A 136 4.03 -1.01 11.61
C LYS A 136 4.85 -0.05 10.75
N ARG A 137 4.86 -0.24 9.44
CA ARG A 137 5.57 0.63 8.47
C ARG A 137 5.01 2.05 8.51
N HIS A 138 3.69 2.22 8.48
CA HIS A 138 3.03 3.52 8.55
C HIS A 138 3.27 4.23 9.88
N LEU A 139 3.25 3.50 11.00
CA LEU A 139 3.59 4.05 12.33
C LEU A 139 5.05 4.54 12.36
N LEU A 140 5.99 3.85 11.71
CA LEU A 140 7.38 4.32 11.57
C LEU A 140 7.47 5.60 10.73
N PHE A 141 6.73 5.70 9.64
CA PHE A 141 6.67 6.92 8.82
C PHE A 141 6.06 8.08 9.60
N GLY A 142 4.96 7.83 10.33
CA GLY A 142 4.37 8.84 11.23
C GLY A 142 5.34 9.33 12.30
N ARG A 143 6.16 8.42 12.89
CA ARG A 143 7.22 8.81 13.83
C ARG A 143 8.27 9.71 13.17
N LYS A 144 8.75 9.37 11.96
CA LYS A 144 9.68 10.19 11.20
C LYS A 144 9.09 11.56 10.89
N ALA A 145 7.84 11.60 10.43
CA ALA A 145 7.13 12.85 10.15
C ALA A 145 7.05 13.75 11.40
N LEU A 146 6.69 13.21 12.56
CA LEU A 146 6.64 13.97 13.81
C LEU A 146 8.03 14.46 14.26
N ILE A 147 9.08 13.64 14.07
CA ILE A 147 10.46 14.05 14.41
C ILE A 147 10.90 15.21 13.52
N ASN A 148 10.56 15.22 12.24
CA ASN A 148 10.87 16.33 11.34
C ASN A 148 10.19 17.64 11.74
N LEU A 149 9.06 17.56 12.46
CA LEU A 149 8.37 18.74 13.00
C LEU A 149 8.94 19.22 14.34
N HIS A 150 10.01 18.58 14.87
CA HIS A 150 10.51 18.84 16.22
C HIS A 150 10.79 20.32 16.51
N SER A 151 11.43 21.04 15.59
CA SER A 151 11.74 22.47 15.74
C SER A 151 10.47 23.31 15.92
N ILE A 152 9.46 23.06 15.08
CA ILE A 152 8.16 23.74 15.13
C ILE A 152 7.42 23.41 16.43
N LEU A 153 7.36 22.14 16.80
CA LEU A 153 6.69 21.69 18.01
C LEU A 153 7.40 22.21 19.28
N LYS A 154 8.69 22.50 19.20
CA LYS A 154 9.48 23.07 20.28
C LYS A 154 9.32 24.58 20.40
N SER A 155 8.89 25.31 19.38
CA SER A 155 8.71 26.78 19.44
C SER A 155 7.71 27.17 20.54
N ARG A 156 7.97 28.26 21.24
CA ARG A 156 7.07 28.85 22.24
C ARG A 156 6.05 29.78 21.62
N ASP A 157 6.35 30.29 20.42
CA ASP A 157 5.50 31.27 19.72
C ASP A 157 4.26 30.63 19.07
N ILE A 158 4.25 29.30 18.96
CA ILE A 158 3.17 28.54 18.36
C ILE A 158 2.27 27.99 19.46
N THR A 159 0.97 28.29 19.39
CA THR A 159 -0.01 27.84 20.37
C THR A 159 -0.19 26.31 20.34
N LEU A 160 -0.61 25.74 21.49
CA LEU A 160 -0.88 24.31 21.60
C LEU A 160 -1.91 23.86 20.55
N LEU A 161 -2.98 24.62 20.36
CA LEU A 161 -4.03 24.31 19.37
C LEU A 161 -3.48 24.20 17.94
N THR A 162 -2.60 25.14 17.55
CA THR A 162 -1.96 25.13 16.23
C THR A 162 -1.04 23.90 16.07
N LYS A 163 -0.30 23.53 17.11
CA LYS A 163 0.54 22.33 17.10
C LYS A 163 -0.30 21.05 16.96
N VAL A 164 -1.44 20.97 17.66
CA VAL A 164 -2.38 19.84 17.54
C VAL A 164 -2.92 19.74 16.11
N ARG A 165 -3.35 20.87 15.53
CA ARG A 165 -3.81 20.91 14.13
C ARG A 165 -2.72 20.48 13.15
N LEU A 166 -1.47 20.93 13.37
CA LEU A 166 -0.34 20.56 12.53
C LEU A 166 -0.11 19.04 12.57
N VAL A 167 -0.08 18.42 13.75
CA VAL A 167 0.09 16.96 13.90
C VAL A 167 -1.04 16.21 13.20
N LYS A 168 -2.29 16.65 13.38
CA LYS A 168 -3.46 16.06 12.74
C LYS A 168 -3.40 16.18 11.20
N ALA A 169 -2.90 17.31 10.67
CA ALA A 169 -2.85 17.56 9.24
C ALA A 169 -1.66 16.90 8.53
N THR A 170 -0.55 16.64 9.22
CA THR A 170 0.68 16.16 8.59
C THR A 170 1.09 14.75 9.00
N VAL A 171 0.91 14.38 10.27
CA VAL A 171 1.36 13.08 10.79
C VAL A 171 0.26 12.02 10.66
N PHE A 172 -0.98 12.35 11.00
CA PHE A 172 -2.09 11.39 10.97
C PHE A 172 -2.40 10.88 9.57
N PRO A 173 -2.42 11.70 8.49
CA PRO A 173 -2.65 11.20 7.13
C PRO A 173 -1.59 10.18 6.69
N VAL A 174 -0.33 10.33 7.11
CA VAL A 174 0.73 9.36 6.83
C VAL A 174 0.43 8.00 7.47
N VAL A 175 -0.11 8.00 8.69
CA VAL A 175 -0.46 6.77 9.41
C VAL A 175 -1.75 6.16 8.88
N MET A 176 -2.72 7.00 8.49
CA MET A 176 -4.03 6.56 7.99
C MET A 176 -4.04 6.20 6.51
N TYR A 177 -2.94 6.42 5.80
CA TYR A 177 -2.87 6.17 4.36
C TYR A 177 -3.29 4.73 4.02
N ARG A 178 -4.32 4.59 3.18
CA ARG A 178 -4.91 3.30 2.75
C ARG A 178 -5.42 2.40 3.88
N CYS A 179 -5.79 2.97 5.03
CA CYS A 179 -6.36 2.19 6.13
C CYS A 179 -7.83 1.81 5.88
N GLU A 180 -8.51 2.46 4.94
CA GLU A 180 -9.92 2.33 4.67
C GLU A 180 -10.32 0.92 4.22
N SER A 181 -9.52 0.27 3.40
CA SER A 181 -9.77 -1.10 2.92
C SER A 181 -9.16 -2.20 3.80
N SER A 182 -8.33 -1.84 4.79
CA SER A 182 -7.56 -2.80 5.56
C SER A 182 -8.29 -3.36 6.78
N THR A 183 -8.06 -4.64 7.10
CA THR A 183 -8.57 -5.24 8.35
C THR A 183 -7.59 -4.96 9.49
N ILE A 184 -8.01 -4.20 10.50
CA ILE A 184 -7.18 -3.84 11.65
C ILE A 184 -7.54 -4.75 12.83
N LYS A 185 -6.61 -5.61 13.24
CA LYS A 185 -6.74 -6.49 14.40
C LYS A 185 -6.71 -5.69 15.71
N THR A 186 -7.25 -6.23 16.81
CA THR A 186 -7.25 -5.57 18.14
C THR A 186 -5.85 -5.20 18.61
N ALA A 187 -4.86 -6.06 18.35
CA ALA A 187 -3.46 -5.79 18.71
C ALA A 187 -2.91 -4.55 17.96
N GLU A 188 -3.32 -4.35 16.71
CA GLU A 188 -2.90 -3.21 15.92
C GLU A 188 -3.57 -1.91 16.39
N ARG A 189 -4.84 -1.97 16.81
CA ARG A 189 -5.53 -0.82 17.42
C ARG A 189 -4.77 -0.32 18.64
N ARG A 190 -4.33 -1.22 19.53
CA ARG A 190 -3.53 -0.87 20.70
C ARG A 190 -2.20 -0.19 20.32
N ARG A 191 -1.56 -0.60 19.22
CA ARG A 191 -0.33 0.04 18.71
C ARG A 191 -0.61 1.45 18.16
N ILE A 192 -1.74 1.63 17.50
CA ILE A 192 -2.18 2.93 16.98
C ILE A 192 -2.48 3.88 18.13
N ASP A 193 -3.20 3.43 19.18
CA ASP A 193 -3.48 4.21 20.37
C ASP A 193 -2.20 4.59 21.12
N ALA A 194 -1.26 3.66 21.25
CA ALA A 194 0.04 3.93 21.86
C ALA A 194 0.86 4.95 21.05
N PHE A 195 0.78 4.91 19.70
CA PHE A 195 1.41 5.89 18.84
C PHE A 195 0.77 7.27 19.00
N GLU A 196 -0.55 7.36 19.04
CA GLU A 196 -1.26 8.61 19.26
C GLU A 196 -0.84 9.26 20.59
N LEU A 197 -0.85 8.49 21.67
CA LEU A 197 -0.38 8.95 22.99
C LEU A 197 1.08 9.39 22.97
N TRP A 198 1.94 8.70 22.23
CA TRP A 198 3.33 9.09 22.05
C TRP A 198 3.44 10.44 21.35
N CYS A 199 2.62 10.70 20.33
CA CYS A 199 2.57 12.00 19.65
C CYS A 199 2.20 13.11 20.62
N TRP A 200 1.13 12.92 21.41
CA TRP A 200 0.65 13.92 22.36
C TRP A 200 1.62 14.18 23.50
N ARG A 201 2.20 13.14 24.09
CA ARG A 201 3.25 13.30 25.10
C ARG A 201 4.44 14.09 24.58
N ARG A 202 4.88 13.82 23.37
CA ARG A 202 5.99 14.54 22.73
C ARG A 202 5.64 16.00 22.46
N LEU A 203 4.42 16.29 22.05
CA LEU A 203 3.89 17.64 21.83
C LEU A 203 3.82 18.42 23.14
N LEU A 204 3.32 17.83 24.20
CA LEU A 204 3.25 18.41 25.54
C LEU A 204 4.59 18.40 26.30
N ARG A 205 5.63 17.77 25.75
CA ARG A 205 6.96 17.59 26.39
C ARG A 205 6.90 16.80 27.70
N VAL A 206 5.92 15.91 27.83
CA VAL A 206 5.77 15.04 28.98
C VAL A 206 6.56 13.78 28.75
N SER A 207 7.58 13.52 29.61
CA SER A 207 8.33 12.26 29.56
C SER A 207 7.39 11.08 29.79
N TRP A 208 7.68 9.92 29.18
CA TRP A 208 6.94 8.70 29.45
C TRP A 208 7.12 8.23 30.90
N THR A 209 8.24 8.60 31.56
CA THR A 209 8.52 8.35 32.98
C THR A 209 7.77 9.30 33.92
N ALA A 210 7.18 10.37 33.40
CA ALA A 210 6.36 11.27 34.23
C ALA A 210 5.09 10.56 34.67
N ARG A 211 4.67 10.77 35.90
CA ARG A 211 3.47 10.14 36.51
C ARG A 211 2.14 10.68 35.93
N SER A 212 2.15 11.39 34.79
CA SER A 212 0.96 11.85 34.12
C SER A 212 0.21 10.69 33.48
N SER A 213 -1.05 10.53 33.83
CA SER A 213 -1.91 9.46 33.30
C SER A 213 -2.27 9.72 31.82
N ASN A 214 -2.54 8.66 31.06
CA ASN A 214 -3.01 8.81 29.68
C ASN A 214 -4.30 9.62 29.56
N PRO A 215 -5.31 9.44 30.46
CA PRO A 215 -6.50 10.31 30.45
C PRO A 215 -6.19 11.78 30.66
N SER A 216 -5.20 12.14 31.51
CA SER A 216 -4.80 13.54 31.72
C SER A 216 -4.22 14.15 30.44
N ILE A 217 -3.39 13.42 29.70
CA ILE A 217 -2.83 13.84 28.42
C ILE A 217 -3.94 14.07 27.39
N LEU A 218 -4.87 13.12 27.26
CA LEU A 218 -6.00 13.24 26.33
C LEU A 218 -6.93 14.38 26.69
N LYS A 219 -7.17 14.63 27.98
CA LYS A 219 -7.99 15.76 28.45
C LYS A 219 -7.37 17.10 28.07
N GLU A 220 -6.04 17.23 28.19
CA GLU A 220 -5.34 18.48 27.83
C GLU A 220 -5.36 18.74 26.32
N ILE A 221 -5.21 17.70 25.51
CA ILE A 221 -5.28 17.80 24.03
C ILE A 221 -6.73 17.97 23.57
N SER A 222 -7.69 17.34 24.28
CA SER A 222 -9.12 17.30 23.93
C SER A 222 -9.37 16.99 22.45
N PRO A 223 -8.87 15.87 21.92
CA PRO A 223 -9.07 15.55 20.52
C PRO A 223 -10.54 15.22 20.27
N GLU A 224 -11.14 15.81 19.23
CA GLU A 224 -12.52 15.51 18.82
C GLU A 224 -12.72 14.03 18.52
N TYR A 225 -11.73 13.43 17.83
CA TYR A 225 -11.66 12.00 17.54
C TYR A 225 -10.26 11.47 17.83
N SER A 226 -10.18 10.26 18.37
CA SER A 226 -8.92 9.52 18.42
C SER A 226 -8.45 9.14 17.01
N LEU A 227 -7.18 8.80 16.85
CA LEU A 227 -6.64 8.32 15.57
C LEU A 227 -7.39 7.06 15.09
N ASN A 228 -7.68 6.12 15.98
CA ASN A 228 -8.53 4.96 15.68
C ASN A 228 -9.95 5.36 15.25
N GLY A 229 -10.56 6.37 15.88
CA GLY A 229 -11.86 6.91 15.51
C GLY A 229 -11.86 7.52 14.11
N LEU A 230 -10.81 8.26 13.77
CA LEU A 230 -10.63 8.81 12.41
C LEU A 230 -10.47 7.70 11.36
N MET A 231 -9.68 6.65 11.65
CA MET A 231 -9.54 5.50 10.76
C MET A 231 -10.87 4.77 10.56
N LEU A 232 -11.68 4.61 11.61
CA LEU A 232 -13.01 4.02 11.51
C LEU A 232 -13.94 4.88 10.66
N LYS A 233 -13.91 6.20 10.85
CA LYS A 233 -14.69 7.15 10.03
C LYS A 233 -14.34 7.02 8.54
N LEU A 234 -13.05 6.97 8.19
CA LEU A 234 -12.61 6.77 6.80
C LEU A 234 -13.10 5.44 6.23
N LYS A 235 -13.05 4.36 7.01
CA LYS A 235 -13.60 3.06 6.60
C LYS A 235 -15.10 3.13 6.31
N LEU A 236 -15.86 3.73 7.20
CA LEU A 236 -17.32 3.87 7.02
C LEU A 236 -17.64 4.71 5.78
N GLN A 237 -16.89 5.79 5.54
CA GLN A 237 -17.02 6.58 4.31
C GLN A 237 -16.70 5.76 3.06
N TYR A 238 -15.61 4.99 3.07
CA TYR A 238 -15.23 4.13 1.97
C TYR A 238 -16.31 3.09 1.65
N PHE A 239 -16.83 2.39 2.67
CA PHE A 239 -17.92 1.43 2.48
C PHE A 239 -19.22 2.09 2.02
N GLY A 240 -19.54 3.30 2.49
CA GLY A 240 -20.71 4.05 2.03
C GLY A 240 -20.62 4.48 0.56
N HIS A 241 -19.43 4.53 -0.05
CA HIS A 241 -19.25 4.77 -1.49
C HIS A 241 -19.31 3.47 -2.33
N LEU A 242 -19.23 2.29 -1.70
CA LEU A 242 -19.29 1.00 -2.38
C LEU A 242 -20.72 0.43 -2.48
N ILE A 243 -21.65 0.99 -1.70
CA ILE A 243 -23.09 0.65 -1.69
C ILE A 243 -23.84 1.64 -2.58
#